data_d80954fdf347505b29b5f682fab94464
#
_entry.id   d80954fdf347505b29b5f682fab94464
#
_cell.length_a   1.000
_cell.length_b   1.000
_cell.length_c   1.000
_cell.angle_alpha   90.00
_cell.angle_beta   90.00
_cell.angle_gamma   90.00
#
_symmetry.space_group_name_H-M   'P 1'
#
loop_
_entity.id
_entity.type
_entity.pdbx_description
1 polymer ?
#
loop_
_entity_poly.entity_id
_entity_poly.type
_entity_poly.pdbx_seq_one_letter_code
_entity_poly.pdbx_strand_id
1 'polypeptide(L)'
;MKDLLPVLRVLGMLMVMFAAAMLLPFGVSWFTQDGIWRIYPWSIGLTVSIGLLLWGGLYRHKLDLQPRHGVILVTLVWVVLPLCAMVPLMMGLNRVGISISLTHAYFEAVSGLTTTGATVLTGLETLPADRK
;
A
#
# COMPACT_ATOMS: atom_id res chain seq x y z
N MET A 1 -20.00 17.42 0.65
CA MET A 1 -19.77 15.99 0.90
C MET A 1 -20.18 15.10 -0.26
N LYS A 2 -21.27 15.40 -0.96
CA LYS A 2 -21.69 14.60 -2.13
C LYS A 2 -20.67 14.60 -3.26
N ASP A 3 -19.83 15.62 -3.37
CA ASP A 3 -18.79 15.75 -4.40
C ASP A 3 -17.61 14.77 -4.19
N LEU A 4 -17.41 14.28 -2.98
CA LEU A 4 -16.33 13.35 -2.65
C LEU A 4 -16.71 11.88 -2.89
N LEU A 5 -17.99 11.56 -3.01
CA LEU A 5 -18.47 10.19 -3.18
C LEU A 5 -17.90 9.50 -4.43
N PRO A 6 -17.91 10.15 -5.62
CA PRO A 6 -17.29 9.52 -6.80
C PRO A 6 -15.77 9.36 -6.65
N VAL A 7 -15.10 10.30 -5.97
CA VAL A 7 -13.67 10.23 -5.68
C VAL A 7 -13.36 9.02 -4.80
N LEU A 8 -14.11 8.83 -3.71
CA LEU A 8 -13.94 7.71 -2.79
C LEU A 8 -14.21 6.37 -3.48
N ARG A 9 -15.18 6.32 -4.38
CA ARG A 9 -15.47 5.11 -5.15
C ARG A 9 -14.30 4.71 -6.05
N VAL A 10 -13.73 5.66 -6.78
CA VAL A 10 -12.56 5.40 -7.64
C VAL A 10 -11.34 5.05 -6.79
N LEU A 11 -11.16 5.73 -5.67
CA LEU A 11 -10.09 5.41 -4.72
C LEU A 11 -10.20 3.96 -4.23
N GLY A 12 -11.40 3.52 -3.87
CA GLY A 12 -11.66 2.13 -3.46
C GLY A 12 -11.28 1.13 -4.54
N MET A 13 -11.62 1.42 -5.80
CA MET A 13 -11.24 0.60 -6.95
C MET A 13 -9.71 0.52 -7.10
N LEU A 14 -9.02 1.67 -6.99
CA LEU A 14 -7.56 1.72 -7.06
C LEU A 14 -6.90 0.96 -5.89
N MET A 15 -7.48 1.01 -4.70
CA MET A 15 -6.99 0.23 -3.56
C MET A 15 -7.09 -1.28 -3.81
N VAL A 16 -8.18 -1.73 -4.41
CA VAL A 16 -8.34 -3.15 -4.77
C VAL A 16 -7.31 -3.55 -5.83
N MET A 17 -7.09 -2.71 -6.83
CA MET A 17 -6.04 -2.96 -7.84
C MET A 17 -4.65 -2.99 -7.22
N PHE A 18 -4.37 -2.11 -6.29
CA PHE A 18 -3.10 -2.07 -5.56
C PHE A 18 -2.92 -3.34 -4.71
N ALA A 19 -3.98 -3.79 -4.04
CA ALA A 19 -3.94 -5.04 -3.28
C ALA A 19 -3.68 -6.25 -4.20
N ALA A 20 -4.25 -6.26 -5.40
CA ALA A 20 -3.96 -7.28 -6.40
C ALA A 20 -2.48 -7.26 -6.83
N ALA A 21 -1.90 -6.06 -6.98
CA ALA A 21 -0.46 -5.92 -7.24
C ALA A 21 0.41 -6.44 -6.09
N MET A 22 -0.06 -6.33 -4.85
CA MET A 22 0.64 -6.89 -3.68
C MET A 22 0.68 -8.43 -3.68
N LEU A 23 -0.14 -9.09 -4.48
CA LEU A 23 -0.08 -10.55 -4.65
C LEU A 23 1.22 -11.01 -5.31
N LEU A 24 1.86 -10.16 -6.11
CA LEU A 24 3.15 -10.49 -6.74
C LEU A 24 4.25 -10.71 -5.70
N PRO A 25 4.56 -9.76 -4.81
CA PRO A 25 5.55 -10.00 -3.76
C PRO A 25 5.12 -11.09 -2.79
N PHE A 26 3.81 -11.24 -2.55
CA PHE A 26 3.29 -12.34 -1.73
C PHE A 26 3.62 -13.69 -2.36
N GLY A 27 3.39 -13.85 -3.67
CA GLY A 27 3.70 -15.08 -4.40
C GLY A 27 5.20 -15.42 -4.33
N VAL A 28 6.07 -14.43 -4.53
CA VAL A 28 7.53 -14.61 -4.40
C VAL A 28 7.89 -15.04 -2.99
N SER A 29 7.38 -14.36 -1.97
CA SER A 29 7.64 -14.69 -0.57
C SER A 29 7.11 -16.07 -0.18
N TRP A 30 6.00 -16.49 -0.76
CA TRP A 30 5.46 -17.85 -0.57
C TRP A 30 6.40 -18.91 -1.11
N PHE A 31 6.94 -18.70 -2.31
CA PHE A 31 7.89 -19.66 -2.92
C PHE A 31 9.23 -19.70 -2.21
N THR A 32 9.72 -18.56 -1.72
CA THR A 32 11.01 -18.48 -1.01
C THR A 32 10.91 -18.89 0.46
N GLN A 33 9.71 -18.97 1.00
CA GLN A 33 9.44 -19.32 2.41
C GLN A 33 10.21 -18.45 3.43
N ASP A 34 10.35 -17.18 3.14
CA ASP A 34 11.11 -16.22 3.97
C ASP A 34 10.49 -15.95 5.35
N GLY A 35 9.35 -16.57 5.67
CA GLY A 35 8.62 -16.30 6.90
C GLY A 35 7.81 -15.00 6.87
N ILE A 36 8.07 -14.15 5.90
CA ILE A 36 7.38 -12.88 5.69
C ILE A 36 6.01 -13.08 5.03
N TRP A 37 5.81 -14.21 4.37
CA TRP A 37 4.57 -14.54 3.66
C TRP A 37 3.31 -14.45 4.54
N ARG A 38 3.44 -14.60 5.86
CA ARG A 38 2.31 -14.47 6.80
C ARG A 38 1.81 -13.05 6.99
N ILE A 39 2.64 -12.08 6.66
CA ILE A 39 2.34 -10.65 6.84
C ILE A 39 1.47 -10.14 5.68
N TYR A 40 1.76 -10.59 4.47
CA TYR A 40 1.09 -10.13 3.27
C TYR A 40 -0.42 -10.37 3.25
N PRO A 41 -0.94 -11.55 3.64
CA PRO A 41 -2.39 -11.78 3.64
C PRO A 41 -3.14 -10.81 4.53
N TRP A 42 -2.56 -10.44 5.65
CA TRP A 42 -3.15 -9.49 6.59
C TRP A 42 -3.23 -8.09 5.97
N SER A 43 -2.15 -7.61 5.39
CA SER A 43 -2.08 -6.30 4.73
C SER A 43 -2.97 -6.23 3.50
N ILE A 44 -2.95 -7.29 2.67
CA ILE A 44 -3.81 -7.40 1.49
C ILE A 44 -5.28 -7.44 1.90
N GLY A 45 -5.62 -8.25 2.91
CA GLY A 45 -6.98 -8.36 3.43
C GLY A 45 -7.51 -7.03 3.94
N LEU A 46 -6.71 -6.28 4.68
CA LEU A 46 -7.07 -4.95 5.18
C LEU A 46 -7.30 -3.98 4.02
N THR A 47 -6.38 -3.92 3.07
CA THR A 47 -6.48 -3.03 1.90
C THR A 47 -7.69 -3.37 1.02
N VAL A 48 -7.92 -4.65 0.76
CA VAL A 48 -9.08 -5.13 -0.01
C VAL A 48 -10.38 -4.79 0.71
N SER A 49 -10.44 -5.02 2.02
CA SER A 49 -11.65 -4.75 2.81
C SER A 49 -12.03 -3.27 2.74
N ILE A 50 -11.08 -2.39 2.95
CA ILE A 50 -11.31 -0.94 2.84
C ILE A 50 -11.69 -0.56 1.42
N GLY A 51 -10.98 -1.08 0.43
CA GLY A 51 -11.26 -0.81 -0.99
C GLY A 51 -12.65 -1.27 -1.41
N LEU A 52 -13.06 -2.47 -1.00
CA LEU A 52 -14.38 -3.00 -1.30
C LEU A 52 -15.49 -2.24 -0.57
N LEU A 53 -15.26 -1.80 0.67
CA LEU A 53 -16.22 -0.97 1.41
C LEU A 53 -16.44 0.37 0.70
N LEU A 54 -15.38 1.01 0.23
CA LEU A 54 -15.47 2.26 -0.50
C LEU A 54 -16.14 2.06 -1.86
N TRP A 55 -15.75 1.04 -2.58
CA TRP A 55 -16.30 0.78 -3.91
C TRP A 55 -17.74 0.27 -3.84
N GLY A 56 -18.01 -0.73 -3.02
CA GLY A 56 -19.33 -1.36 -2.90
C GLY A 56 -20.35 -0.47 -2.19
N GLY A 57 -19.91 0.25 -1.13
CA GLY A 57 -20.78 1.17 -0.40
C GLY A 57 -21.25 2.36 -1.23
N LEU A 58 -20.45 2.74 -2.23
CA LEU A 58 -20.74 3.87 -3.09
C LEU A 58 -21.16 3.45 -4.51
N TYR A 59 -21.40 2.18 -4.73
CA TYR A 59 -21.76 1.62 -6.05
C TYR A 59 -23.00 2.28 -6.66
N ARG A 60 -23.95 2.69 -5.85
CA ARG A 60 -25.20 3.31 -6.30
C ARG A 60 -25.03 4.76 -6.75
N HIS A 61 -23.93 5.40 -6.42
CA HIS A 61 -23.69 6.79 -6.80
C HIS A 61 -23.10 6.85 -8.21
N LYS A 62 -23.63 7.74 -9.04
CA LYS A 62 -23.14 7.96 -10.40
C LYS A 62 -21.71 8.51 -10.37
N LEU A 63 -20.87 7.99 -11.27
CA LEU A 63 -19.51 8.48 -11.46
C LEU A 63 -19.53 9.77 -12.30
N ASP A 64 -19.89 10.86 -11.66
CA ASP A 64 -19.85 12.18 -12.30
C ASP A 64 -18.56 12.88 -11.87
N LEU A 65 -17.45 12.50 -12.52
CA LEU A 65 -16.13 13.03 -12.20
C LEU A 65 -15.91 14.34 -12.95
N GLN A 66 -15.83 15.41 -12.18
CA GLN A 66 -15.41 16.72 -12.68
C GLN A 66 -13.87 16.86 -12.59
N PRO A 67 -13.22 17.76 -13.37
CA PRO A 67 -11.76 17.93 -13.32
C PRO A 67 -11.21 18.22 -11.91
N ARG A 68 -11.93 18.95 -11.07
CA ARG A 68 -11.56 19.21 -9.67
C ARG A 68 -11.46 17.91 -8.84
N HIS A 69 -12.31 16.92 -9.15
CA HIS A 69 -12.29 15.61 -8.47
C HIS A 69 -11.03 14.83 -8.79
N GLY A 70 -10.47 15.00 -9.98
CA GLY A 70 -9.21 14.38 -10.35
C GLY A 70 -8.04 14.82 -9.49
N VAL A 71 -7.96 16.10 -9.15
CA VAL A 71 -6.91 16.63 -8.27
C VAL A 71 -7.03 16.04 -6.86
N ILE A 72 -8.26 16.00 -6.32
CA ILE A 72 -8.52 15.42 -5.00
C ILE A 72 -8.18 13.93 -5.00
N LEU A 73 -8.59 13.21 -6.05
CA LEU A 73 -8.32 11.78 -6.19
C LEU A 73 -6.82 11.50 -6.20
N VAL A 74 -6.05 12.22 -7.02
CA VAL A 74 -4.59 12.05 -7.10
C VAL A 74 -3.94 12.30 -5.75
N THR A 75 -4.34 13.37 -5.06
CA THR A 75 -3.83 13.68 -3.72
C THR A 75 -4.12 12.55 -2.74
N LEU A 76 -5.36 12.04 -2.73
CA LEU A 76 -5.74 10.94 -1.84
C LEU A 76 -4.98 9.65 -2.17
N VAL A 77 -4.80 9.34 -3.44
CA VAL A 77 -4.02 8.16 -3.88
C VAL A 77 -2.60 8.24 -3.35
N TRP A 78 -1.93 9.40 -3.48
CA TRP A 78 -0.56 9.58 -3.00
C TRP A 78 -0.42 9.60 -1.49
N VAL A 79 -1.50 9.77 -0.75
CA VAL A 79 -1.52 9.67 0.71
C VAL A 79 -1.89 8.25 1.16
N VAL A 80 -2.93 7.68 0.58
CA VAL A 80 -3.52 6.41 1.03
C VAL A 80 -2.70 5.20 0.62
N LEU A 81 -2.21 5.15 -0.62
CA LEU A 81 -1.44 3.98 -1.08
C LEU A 81 -0.14 3.80 -0.31
N PRO A 82 0.65 4.84 -0.01
CA PRO A 82 1.81 4.67 0.85
C PRO A 82 1.46 4.22 2.27
N LEU A 83 0.33 4.67 2.81
CA LEU A 83 -0.15 4.19 4.12
C LEU A 83 -0.41 2.68 4.09
N CYS A 84 -1.01 2.18 3.02
CA CYS A 84 -1.23 0.74 2.85
C CYS A 84 0.10 -0.02 2.66
N ALA A 85 1.03 0.55 1.89
CA ALA A 85 2.32 -0.07 1.60
C ALA A 85 3.26 -0.09 2.81
N MET A 86 3.18 0.89 3.71
CA MET A 86 4.06 0.93 4.87
C MET A 86 3.79 -0.20 5.87
N VAL A 87 2.56 -0.73 5.92
CA VAL A 87 2.20 -1.80 6.87
C VAL A 87 3.03 -3.06 6.65
N PRO A 88 3.04 -3.68 5.45
CA PRO A 88 3.90 -4.85 5.22
C PRO A 88 5.38 -4.50 5.30
N LEU A 89 5.78 -3.28 4.95
CA LEU A 89 7.16 -2.84 5.05
C LEU A 89 7.64 -2.82 6.50
N MET A 90 6.88 -2.20 7.40
CA MET A 90 7.21 -2.17 8.83
C MET A 90 7.28 -3.57 9.43
N MET A 91 6.28 -4.40 9.13
CA MET A 91 6.22 -5.75 9.67
C MET A 91 7.37 -6.61 9.15
N GLY A 92 7.72 -6.44 7.87
CA GLY A 92 8.85 -7.13 7.26
C GLY A 92 10.18 -6.73 7.88
N LEU A 93 10.43 -5.43 8.04
CA LEU A 93 11.65 -4.91 8.63
C LEU A 93 11.81 -5.30 10.10
N ASN A 94 10.71 -5.25 10.87
CA ASN A 94 10.74 -5.69 12.27
C ASN A 94 11.12 -7.16 12.41
N ARG A 95 10.74 -8.00 11.45
CA ARG A 95 11.11 -9.42 11.46
C ARG A 95 12.60 -9.66 11.22
N VAL A 96 13.21 -8.79 10.44
CA VAL A 96 14.67 -8.86 10.17
C VAL A 96 15.48 -8.21 11.28
N GLY A 97 14.81 -7.65 12.30
CA GLY A 97 15.45 -6.99 13.43
C GLY A 97 15.71 -5.51 13.20
N ILE A 98 15.17 -4.93 12.13
CA ILE A 98 15.26 -3.50 11.85
C ILE A 98 13.99 -2.83 12.36
N SER A 99 14.14 -2.09 13.45
CA SER A 99 13.04 -1.30 14.00
C SER A 99 13.04 0.08 13.33
N ILE A 100 11.91 0.41 12.70
CA ILE A 100 11.76 1.70 12.04
C ILE A 100 10.50 2.40 12.55
N SER A 101 10.52 3.73 12.63
CA SER A 101 9.37 4.52 13.04
C SER A 101 8.31 4.57 11.95
N LEU A 102 7.07 4.91 12.32
CA LEU A 102 5.98 5.11 11.36
C LEU A 102 6.34 6.13 10.28
N THR A 103 6.98 7.24 10.68
CA THR A 103 7.39 8.29 9.77
C THR A 103 8.39 7.78 8.73
N HIS A 104 9.39 7.02 9.18
CA HIS A 104 10.39 6.43 8.29
C HIS A 104 9.77 5.38 7.36
N ALA A 105 8.87 4.54 7.86
CA ALA A 105 8.17 3.56 7.05
C ALA A 105 7.32 4.22 5.96
N TYR A 106 6.61 5.29 6.32
CA TYR A 106 5.83 6.06 5.36
C TYR A 106 6.72 6.71 4.31
N PHE A 107 7.85 7.30 4.71
CA PHE A 107 8.83 7.89 3.80
C PHE A 107 9.36 6.84 2.80
N GLU A 108 9.74 5.66 3.27
CA GLU A 108 10.20 4.57 2.42
C GLU A 108 9.11 4.11 1.44
N ALA A 109 7.87 4.02 1.89
CA ALA A 109 6.75 3.63 1.06
C ALA A 109 6.47 4.67 -0.04
N VAL A 110 6.48 5.95 0.30
CA VAL A 110 6.32 7.04 -0.67
C VAL A 110 7.47 7.02 -1.68
N SER A 111 8.70 6.90 -1.20
CA SER A 111 9.89 6.85 -2.06
C SER A 111 9.83 5.68 -3.04
N GLY A 112 9.40 4.52 -2.58
CA GLY A 112 9.23 3.34 -3.43
C GLY A 112 8.14 3.52 -4.48
N LEU A 113 6.98 4.04 -4.09
CA LEU A 113 5.85 4.24 -5.00
C LEU A 113 6.09 5.36 -6.01
N THR A 114 6.81 6.39 -5.62
CA THR A 114 7.17 7.49 -6.53
C THR A 114 8.44 7.21 -7.35
N THR A 115 9.05 6.05 -7.16
CA THR A 115 10.30 5.66 -7.81
C THR A 115 11.47 6.63 -7.57
N THR A 116 11.40 7.39 -6.48
CA THR A 116 12.44 8.37 -6.12
C THR A 116 13.75 7.69 -5.71
N GLY A 117 13.66 6.52 -5.06
CA GLY A 117 14.83 5.76 -4.62
C GLY A 117 15.54 6.34 -3.39
N ALA A 118 15.00 7.39 -2.79
CA ALA A 118 15.55 7.91 -1.55
C ALA A 118 15.26 6.93 -0.39
N THR A 119 16.22 6.73 0.49
CA THR A 119 16.06 5.83 1.63
C THR A 119 16.65 6.42 2.91
N VAL A 120 15.97 6.17 4.02
CA VAL A 120 16.49 6.42 5.37
C VAL A 120 17.11 5.15 5.97
N LEU A 121 16.97 4.01 5.28
CA LEU A 121 17.56 2.75 5.70
C LEU A 121 19.05 2.76 5.34
N THR A 122 19.90 2.62 6.35
CA THR A 122 21.34 2.52 6.18
C THR A 122 21.77 1.06 6.40
N GLY A 123 22.83 0.64 5.72
CA GLY A 123 23.37 -0.69 5.91
C GLY A 123 22.56 -1.82 5.28
N LEU A 124 21.72 -1.51 4.29
CA LEU A 124 20.96 -2.53 3.54
C LEU A 124 21.88 -3.56 2.86
N GLU A 125 23.08 -3.12 2.50
CA GLU A 125 24.10 -3.97 1.88
C GLU A 125 24.66 -5.02 2.84
N THR A 126 24.54 -4.78 4.14
CA THR A 126 25.00 -5.72 5.17
C THR A 126 23.92 -6.72 5.57
N LEU A 127 22.70 -6.55 5.08
CA LEU A 127 21.65 -7.53 5.28
C LEU A 127 21.96 -8.74 4.41
N PRO A 128 22.18 -9.93 5.02
CA PRO A 128 22.42 -11.11 4.22
C PRO A 128 21.19 -11.39 3.36
N ALA A 129 21.37 -11.29 2.04
CA ALA A 129 20.36 -11.65 1.05
C ALA A 129 19.93 -13.13 1.16
N ASP A 130 20.59 -13.88 2.01
CA ASP A 130 20.54 -15.33 2.11
C ASP A 130 20.07 -15.87 3.44
N ARG A 131 19.34 -15.13 4.23
CA ARG A 131 18.65 -15.77 5.33
C ARG A 131 17.39 -16.48 4.82
N LYS A 132 17.68 -17.55 4.15
CA LYS A 132 16.69 -18.60 3.92
C LYS A 132 16.27 -19.20 5.26
#